data_242ae5db5b74eb501cdfed701eaeaef6
#
_entry.id   242ae5db5b74eb501cdfed701eaeaef6
#
_cell.length_a   1.000
_cell.length_b   1.000
_cell.length_c   1.000
_cell.angle_alpha   90.00
_cell.angle_beta   90.00
_cell.angle_gamma   90.00
#
_symmetry.space_group_name_H-M   'P 1'
#
loop_
_entity.id
_entity.type
_entity.pdbx_description
1 polymer ?
#
loop_
_entity_poly.entity_id
_entity_poly.type
_entity_poly.pdbx_seq_one_letter_code
_entity_poly.pdbx_strand_id
1 'polypeptide(L)'
;MQVRFRLEAVLRFSSPFTPEAEQATLALIDEANRLLFMKGVPKGVDPSEVGRITGIPQFRENILDLTFESGPYTRAHDALFRFRKQIALTLGRYRLGIRDIDIGSYTVTMTGEFPSGFRVPRLPFIRHADLTNGSLTMDLIVSSADLENRIPDRLVRLVEEKIEAATYGGKGEHWELIFESGKKLRHNEGDPTRQMVERGWIKHAPARGQWIFGPQAVQLFRAFETIVMEEIIGPLSFSEMIFPKMVPWEVWMRSGHAKGVYPEIYYICTPKTRDASYWEDIADYFKVTGEVWVEEIRKRIDGPIGGMCYAQCPPFWPFVQGETLANDCLPIRVFDRSGTSHRYESGGIHGIERVDEFHRIEVLWLGTAGQTIEIADQLHESYRRVFEDILELEWRSARVTPWFMAQEGMIGSEAGCGCGGRIGTTDYEAYLPYSGSWLEFQNVSINGDKYPKGFNVKIQSGTECWSGCSGIGLERWTAAFLAQKGLDYGNWPETVARLVGEPKNLFKFL
;
A
#
# COMPACT_ATOMS: atom_id res chain seq x y z
N MET A 1 -14.28 -22.00 5.76
CA MET A 1 -15.00 -21.48 6.95
C MET A 1 -16.50 -21.47 6.70
N GLN A 2 -17.33 -21.73 7.73
CA GLN A 2 -18.77 -21.55 7.64
C GLN A 2 -19.13 -20.14 8.10
N VAL A 3 -19.97 -19.42 7.35
CA VAL A 3 -20.36 -18.04 7.66
C VAL A 3 -21.88 -17.97 7.83
N ARG A 4 -22.33 -17.29 8.87
CA ARG A 4 -23.76 -17.04 9.20
C ARG A 4 -23.97 -15.55 9.39
N PHE A 5 -25.11 -15.06 8.90
CA PHE A 5 -25.52 -13.66 9.05
C PHE A 5 -26.91 -13.62 9.69
N ARG A 6 -27.07 -12.72 10.67
CA ARG A 6 -28.35 -12.41 11.30
C ARG A 6 -28.55 -10.89 11.31
N LEU A 7 -29.65 -10.44 10.76
CA LEU A 7 -30.01 -9.04 10.58
C LEU A 7 -31.40 -8.79 11.13
N GLU A 8 -31.53 -7.84 12.04
CA GLU A 8 -32.81 -7.33 12.50
C GLU A 8 -33.05 -5.97 11.87
N ALA A 9 -34.14 -5.86 11.10
CA ALA A 9 -34.48 -4.66 10.34
C ALA A 9 -35.87 -4.15 10.75
N VAL A 10 -35.96 -2.84 10.86
CA VAL A 10 -37.20 -2.10 11.19
C VAL A 10 -37.63 -1.31 9.96
N LEU A 11 -38.73 -1.70 9.32
CA LEU A 11 -39.28 -1.02 8.16
C LEU A 11 -40.37 -0.05 8.63
N ARG A 12 -40.21 1.22 8.30
CA ARG A 12 -41.20 2.28 8.60
C ARG A 12 -42.05 2.60 7.38
N PHE A 13 -43.34 2.62 7.55
CA PHE A 13 -44.31 2.87 6.49
C PHE A 13 -45.00 4.22 6.64
N SER A 14 -45.64 4.67 5.57
CA SER A 14 -46.31 5.98 5.50
C SER A 14 -47.58 6.09 6.38
N SER A 15 -48.16 4.95 6.72
CA SER A 15 -49.44 4.87 7.49
C SER A 15 -49.46 3.57 8.28
N PRO A 16 -50.33 3.46 9.30
CA PRO A 16 -50.54 2.21 10.04
C PRO A 16 -51.00 1.07 9.16
N PHE A 17 -50.64 -0.16 9.52
CA PHE A 17 -51.07 -1.39 8.86
C PHE A 17 -52.59 -1.63 9.12
N THR A 18 -53.26 -2.09 8.07
CA THR A 18 -54.58 -2.68 8.21
C THR A 18 -54.46 -4.20 8.33
N PRO A 19 -55.48 -4.91 8.87
CA PRO A 19 -55.45 -6.38 8.96
C PRO A 19 -55.19 -7.05 7.61
N GLU A 20 -55.75 -6.50 6.52
CA GLU A 20 -55.55 -7.01 5.16
C GLU A 20 -54.12 -6.81 4.67
N ALA A 21 -53.48 -5.68 5.02
CA ALA A 21 -52.09 -5.39 4.67
C ALA A 21 -51.16 -6.30 5.48
N GLU A 22 -51.44 -6.57 6.74
CA GLU A 22 -50.69 -7.54 7.56
C GLU A 22 -50.74 -8.94 6.96
N GLN A 23 -51.94 -9.42 6.63
CA GLN A 23 -52.16 -10.73 6.03
C GLN A 23 -51.40 -10.85 4.66
N ALA A 24 -51.48 -9.81 3.84
CA ALA A 24 -50.74 -9.76 2.56
C ALA A 24 -49.23 -9.78 2.78
N THR A 25 -48.74 -9.13 3.84
CA THR A 25 -47.30 -9.15 4.22
C THR A 25 -46.88 -10.54 4.67
N LEU A 26 -47.66 -11.22 5.50
CA LEU A 26 -47.35 -12.60 5.93
C LEU A 26 -47.29 -13.56 4.75
N ALA A 27 -48.25 -13.49 3.85
CA ALA A 27 -48.28 -14.31 2.62
C ALA A 27 -47.04 -14.04 1.73
N LEU A 28 -46.63 -12.76 1.63
CA LEU A 28 -45.44 -12.38 0.91
C LEU A 28 -44.15 -12.92 1.55
N ILE A 29 -44.06 -12.93 2.90
CA ILE A 29 -42.91 -13.51 3.64
C ILE A 29 -42.78 -15.00 3.31
N ASP A 30 -43.88 -15.75 3.32
CA ASP A 30 -43.86 -17.16 2.99
C ASP A 30 -43.44 -17.40 1.54
N GLU A 31 -43.94 -16.58 0.61
CA GLU A 31 -43.52 -16.64 -0.79
C GLU A 31 -42.04 -16.27 -0.96
N ALA A 32 -41.57 -15.24 -0.27
CA ALA A 32 -40.18 -14.79 -0.31
C ALA A 32 -39.23 -15.90 0.18
N ASN A 33 -39.54 -16.53 1.28
CA ASN A 33 -38.74 -17.63 1.83
C ASN A 33 -38.70 -18.85 0.87
N ARG A 34 -39.80 -19.12 0.19
CA ARG A 34 -39.93 -20.27 -0.72
C ARG A 34 -39.31 -20.02 -2.11
N LEU A 35 -39.43 -18.81 -2.66
CA LEU A 35 -39.14 -18.54 -4.06
C LEU A 35 -38.16 -17.37 -4.27
N LEU A 36 -38.40 -16.22 -3.61
CA LEU A 36 -37.67 -14.99 -3.91
C LEU A 36 -36.18 -15.11 -3.54
N PHE A 37 -35.89 -15.65 -2.38
CA PHE A 37 -34.52 -15.76 -1.87
C PHE A 37 -33.74 -16.90 -2.52
N MET A 38 -34.46 -17.89 -3.10
CA MET A 38 -33.84 -18.99 -3.85
C MET A 38 -33.40 -18.59 -5.26
N LYS A 39 -33.77 -17.42 -5.77
CA LYS A 39 -33.38 -16.97 -7.12
C LYS A 39 -31.88 -16.79 -7.21
N GLY A 40 -31.22 -17.49 -8.16
CA GLY A 40 -29.77 -17.44 -8.39
C GLY A 40 -28.96 -18.33 -7.47
N VAL A 41 -29.60 -19.12 -6.60
CA VAL A 41 -28.91 -20.12 -5.75
C VAL A 41 -28.66 -21.39 -6.56
N PRO A 42 -27.50 -22.03 -6.49
CA PRO A 42 -27.24 -23.31 -7.15
C PRO A 42 -28.21 -24.40 -6.72
N LYS A 43 -28.52 -25.35 -7.64
CA LYS A 43 -29.38 -26.49 -7.33
C LYS A 43 -28.74 -27.37 -6.26
N GLY A 44 -29.52 -27.82 -5.28
CA GLY A 44 -29.08 -28.74 -4.24
C GLY A 44 -28.48 -28.07 -3.01
N VAL A 45 -28.44 -26.74 -2.95
CA VAL A 45 -28.03 -26.01 -1.74
C VAL A 45 -29.09 -26.22 -0.66
N ASP A 46 -28.63 -26.50 0.58
CA ASP A 46 -29.50 -26.59 1.75
C ASP A 46 -30.24 -25.26 1.98
N PRO A 47 -31.57 -25.25 2.09
CA PRO A 47 -32.34 -24.03 2.36
C PRO A 47 -31.87 -23.25 3.62
N SER A 48 -31.25 -23.91 4.58
CA SER A 48 -30.68 -23.25 5.77
C SER A 48 -29.46 -22.37 5.47
N GLU A 49 -28.80 -22.56 4.32
CA GLU A 49 -27.69 -21.75 3.84
C GLU A 49 -28.12 -20.54 2.99
N VAL A 50 -29.43 -20.41 2.74
CA VAL A 50 -30.00 -19.33 1.92
C VAL A 50 -30.69 -18.33 2.83
N GLY A 51 -30.71 -17.07 2.42
CA GLY A 51 -31.41 -16.01 3.14
C GLY A 51 -32.89 -16.35 3.36
N ARG A 52 -33.37 -16.08 4.55
CA ARG A 52 -34.76 -16.26 4.94
C ARG A 52 -35.18 -15.26 6.01
N ILE A 53 -36.45 -14.92 6.04
CA ILE A 53 -37.06 -14.20 7.14
C ILE A 53 -37.46 -15.25 8.19
N THR A 54 -36.97 -15.04 9.43
CA THR A 54 -37.18 -15.95 10.57
C THR A 54 -37.90 -15.24 11.71
N GLY A 55 -38.42 -16.02 12.63
CA GLY A 55 -39.21 -15.51 13.75
C GLY A 55 -40.60 -15.03 13.34
N ILE A 56 -41.30 -14.42 14.28
CA ILE A 56 -42.65 -13.89 14.08
C ILE A 56 -42.52 -12.41 13.71
N PRO A 57 -42.97 -11.97 12.51
CA PRO A 57 -43.02 -10.55 12.18
C PRO A 57 -43.84 -9.75 13.18
N GLN A 58 -43.28 -8.61 13.63
CA GLN A 58 -43.98 -7.77 14.59
C GLN A 58 -44.49 -6.51 13.89
N PHE A 59 -45.79 -6.34 13.92
CA PHE A 59 -46.48 -5.16 13.43
C PHE A 59 -46.80 -4.21 14.60
N ARG A 60 -46.38 -2.96 14.48
CA ARG A 60 -46.64 -1.90 15.47
C ARG A 60 -47.03 -0.62 14.72
N GLU A 61 -48.32 -0.29 14.69
CA GLU A 61 -48.82 0.86 13.91
C GLU A 61 -48.28 0.86 12.45
N ASN A 62 -47.33 1.74 12.16
CA ASN A 62 -46.69 1.88 10.86
C ASN A 62 -45.30 1.24 10.78
N ILE A 63 -44.94 0.33 11.69
CA ILE A 63 -43.63 -0.31 11.80
C ILE A 63 -43.79 -1.82 11.58
N LEU A 64 -42.83 -2.40 10.83
CA LEU A 64 -42.68 -3.84 10.66
C LEU A 64 -41.26 -4.26 11.05
N ASP A 65 -41.14 -5.04 12.13
CA ASP A 65 -39.86 -5.62 12.56
C ASP A 65 -39.70 -7.01 11.92
N LEU A 66 -38.54 -7.23 11.30
CA LEU A 66 -38.18 -8.48 10.62
C LEU A 66 -36.79 -8.94 11.02
N THR A 67 -36.62 -10.25 11.17
CA THR A 67 -35.33 -10.89 11.33
C THR A 67 -34.98 -11.67 10.06
N PHE A 68 -33.80 -11.42 9.51
CA PHE A 68 -33.25 -12.13 8.37
C PHE A 68 -32.06 -12.97 8.83
N GLU A 69 -32.03 -14.23 8.46
CA GLU A 69 -30.89 -15.13 8.68
C GLU A 69 -30.43 -15.75 7.37
N SER A 70 -29.13 -16.01 7.25
CA SER A 70 -28.57 -16.67 6.07
C SER A 70 -27.23 -17.33 6.37
N GLY A 71 -26.85 -18.26 5.53
CA GLY A 71 -25.46 -18.65 5.26
C GLY A 71 -24.86 -17.81 4.14
N PRO A 72 -23.99 -18.41 3.30
CA PRO A 72 -23.26 -17.67 2.25
C PRO A 72 -24.14 -17.28 1.05
N TYR A 73 -25.31 -17.92 0.86
CA TYR A 73 -26.18 -17.69 -0.29
C TYR A 73 -27.34 -16.74 0.04
N THR A 74 -27.58 -15.76 -0.83
CA THR A 74 -28.58 -14.70 -0.60
C THR A 74 -28.47 -14.17 0.84
N ARG A 75 -27.36 -13.54 1.14
CA ARG A 75 -27.02 -13.06 2.50
C ARG A 75 -28.14 -12.21 3.10
N ALA A 76 -28.21 -12.11 4.42
CA ALA A 76 -29.32 -11.47 5.13
C ALA A 76 -29.64 -10.05 4.60
N HIS A 77 -28.61 -9.25 4.27
CA HIS A 77 -28.82 -7.93 3.66
C HIS A 77 -29.30 -8.00 2.20
N ASP A 78 -28.89 -9.01 1.43
CA ASP A 78 -29.43 -9.24 0.07
C ASP A 78 -30.90 -9.64 0.13
N ALA A 79 -31.28 -10.49 1.11
CA ALA A 79 -32.65 -10.86 1.36
C ALA A 79 -33.50 -9.64 1.74
N LEU A 80 -33.01 -8.77 2.63
CA LEU A 80 -33.66 -7.51 2.98
C LEU A 80 -33.91 -6.64 1.74
N PHE A 81 -32.92 -6.43 0.88
CA PHE A 81 -33.07 -5.58 -0.30
C PHE A 81 -33.98 -6.20 -1.38
N ARG A 82 -33.95 -7.52 -1.54
CA ARG A 82 -34.91 -8.21 -2.43
C ARG A 82 -36.32 -8.09 -1.88
N PHE A 83 -36.52 -8.31 -0.58
CA PHE A 83 -37.80 -8.19 0.08
C PHE A 83 -38.34 -6.77 0.02
N ARG A 84 -37.51 -5.75 0.30
CA ARG A 84 -37.87 -4.32 0.18
C ARG A 84 -38.55 -3.99 -1.15
N LYS A 85 -38.00 -4.48 -2.26
CA LYS A 85 -38.59 -4.24 -3.59
C LYS A 85 -39.97 -4.88 -3.70
N GLN A 86 -40.12 -6.09 -3.22
CA GLN A 86 -41.35 -6.85 -3.37
C GLN A 86 -42.45 -6.36 -2.44
N ILE A 87 -42.11 -6.07 -1.18
CA ILE A 87 -43.09 -5.55 -0.21
C ILE A 87 -43.59 -4.15 -0.62
N ALA A 88 -42.73 -3.31 -1.17
CA ALA A 88 -43.15 -2.00 -1.70
C ALA A 88 -44.19 -2.12 -2.80
N LEU A 89 -44.04 -3.09 -3.72
CA LEU A 89 -45.02 -3.37 -4.78
C LEU A 89 -46.32 -3.92 -4.20
N THR A 90 -46.25 -4.86 -3.26
CA THR A 90 -47.41 -5.50 -2.66
C THR A 90 -48.22 -4.51 -1.83
N LEU A 91 -47.57 -3.74 -0.97
CA LEU A 91 -48.22 -2.81 -0.06
C LEU A 91 -48.60 -1.48 -0.70
N GLY A 92 -48.08 -1.17 -1.88
CA GLY A 92 -48.55 -0.04 -2.69
C GLY A 92 -50.05 -0.10 -3.00
N ARG A 93 -50.63 -1.30 -3.14
CA ARG A 93 -52.08 -1.52 -3.31
C ARG A 93 -52.93 -1.08 -2.13
N TYR A 94 -52.30 -1.09 -0.93
CA TYR A 94 -52.90 -0.61 0.32
C TYR A 94 -52.50 0.82 0.66
N ARG A 95 -51.86 1.54 -0.27
CA ARG A 95 -51.32 2.90 -0.11
C ARG A 95 -50.27 3.02 1.01
N LEU A 96 -49.59 1.93 1.33
CA LEU A 96 -48.48 1.87 2.29
C LEU A 96 -47.18 1.93 1.54
N GLY A 97 -46.47 3.05 1.66
CA GLY A 97 -45.11 3.25 1.12
C GLY A 97 -44.06 3.14 2.19
N ILE A 98 -42.93 2.48 1.89
CA ILE A 98 -41.78 2.44 2.79
C ILE A 98 -41.17 3.85 2.87
N ARG A 99 -40.98 4.36 4.08
CA ARG A 99 -40.35 5.66 4.36
C ARG A 99 -38.90 5.51 4.74
N ASP A 100 -38.58 4.49 5.57
CA ASP A 100 -37.25 4.29 6.08
C ASP A 100 -37.00 2.82 6.41
N ILE A 101 -35.72 2.44 6.50
CA ILE A 101 -35.25 1.14 6.96
C ILE A 101 -34.13 1.36 7.96
N ASP A 102 -34.42 1.10 9.22
CA ASP A 102 -33.46 1.11 10.29
C ASP A 102 -32.87 -0.29 10.52
N ILE A 103 -31.59 -0.37 10.78
CA ILE A 103 -30.92 -1.61 11.15
C ILE A 103 -30.84 -1.67 12.68
N GLY A 104 -31.58 -2.58 13.29
CA GLY A 104 -31.61 -2.79 14.72
C GLY A 104 -30.35 -3.49 15.24
N SER A 105 -30.03 -4.63 14.61
CA SER A 105 -28.79 -5.37 14.89
C SER A 105 -28.31 -6.08 13.62
N TYR A 106 -26.99 -6.29 13.53
CA TYR A 106 -26.40 -7.11 12.50
C TYR A 106 -25.25 -7.93 13.07
N THR A 107 -25.40 -9.24 13.10
CA THR A 107 -24.38 -10.17 13.61
C THR A 107 -23.84 -11.03 12.51
N VAL A 108 -22.52 -11.16 12.42
CA VAL A 108 -21.80 -12.08 11.55
C VAL A 108 -21.07 -13.10 12.41
N THR A 109 -21.32 -14.37 12.16
CA THR A 109 -20.65 -15.49 12.85
C THR A 109 -19.85 -16.30 11.83
N MET A 110 -18.56 -16.48 12.08
CA MET A 110 -17.64 -17.27 11.26
C MET A 110 -17.11 -18.43 12.09
N THR A 111 -17.33 -19.66 11.65
CA THR A 111 -16.92 -20.87 12.39
C THR A 111 -15.90 -21.64 11.57
N GLY A 112 -14.79 -22.05 12.19
CA GLY A 112 -13.70 -22.79 11.59
C GLY A 112 -12.42 -22.73 12.41
N GLU A 113 -11.30 -23.05 11.79
CA GLU A 113 -10.00 -23.00 12.44
C GLU A 113 -9.41 -21.60 12.37
N PHE A 114 -9.06 -21.05 13.53
CA PHE A 114 -8.36 -19.78 13.66
C PHE A 114 -6.92 -20.01 14.12
N PRO A 115 -5.93 -19.36 13.48
CA PRO A 115 -4.53 -19.49 13.88
C PRO A 115 -4.28 -19.00 15.31
N SER A 116 -3.29 -19.58 15.98
CA SER A 116 -2.87 -19.11 17.31
C SER A 116 -2.45 -17.64 17.23
N GLY A 117 -2.99 -16.81 18.13
CA GLY A 117 -2.72 -15.36 18.15
C GLY A 117 -3.48 -14.55 17.11
N PHE A 118 -4.50 -15.11 16.45
CA PHE A 118 -5.37 -14.36 15.55
C PHE A 118 -5.93 -13.11 16.23
N ARG A 119 -5.75 -11.95 15.57
CA ARG A 119 -6.26 -10.67 16.06
C ARG A 119 -7.53 -10.28 15.33
N VAL A 120 -8.62 -10.23 16.07
CA VAL A 120 -9.90 -9.73 15.57
C VAL A 120 -9.75 -8.29 15.06
N PRO A 121 -10.29 -7.95 13.87
CA PRO A 121 -10.25 -6.58 13.37
C PRO A 121 -10.95 -5.60 14.33
N ARG A 122 -10.31 -4.44 14.56
CA ARG A 122 -10.90 -3.34 15.35
C ARG A 122 -11.28 -2.22 14.37
N LEU A 123 -12.55 -2.17 14.00
CA LEU A 123 -13.07 -1.23 13.00
C LEU A 123 -14.24 -0.44 13.59
N PRO A 124 -14.48 0.83 13.18
CA PRO A 124 -15.53 1.67 13.77
C PRO A 124 -16.92 1.08 13.67
N PHE A 125 -17.18 0.21 12.71
CA PHE A 125 -18.48 -0.45 12.51
C PHE A 125 -18.59 -1.81 13.22
N ILE A 126 -17.59 -2.24 14.00
CA ILE A 126 -17.67 -3.41 14.90
C ILE A 126 -17.91 -2.92 16.31
N ARG A 127 -19.11 -3.18 16.84
CA ARG A 127 -19.46 -2.85 18.22
C ARG A 127 -18.79 -3.77 19.22
N HIS A 128 -18.88 -5.06 18.94
CA HIS A 128 -18.33 -6.12 19.76
C HIS A 128 -17.87 -7.26 18.87
N ALA A 129 -16.81 -7.94 19.28
CA ALA A 129 -16.37 -9.16 18.63
C ALA A 129 -15.76 -10.11 19.64
N ASP A 130 -16.16 -11.37 19.57
CA ASP A 130 -15.69 -12.44 20.44
C ASP A 130 -15.26 -13.65 19.62
N LEU A 131 -14.10 -14.23 19.96
CA LEU A 131 -13.58 -15.44 19.37
C LEU A 131 -13.50 -16.53 20.45
N THR A 132 -14.45 -17.44 20.43
CA THR A 132 -14.54 -18.51 21.42
C THR A 132 -14.80 -19.84 20.72
N ASN A 133 -14.04 -20.87 21.09
CA ASN A 133 -14.22 -22.25 20.59
C ASN A 133 -14.25 -22.39 19.04
N GLY A 134 -13.39 -21.65 18.34
CA GLY A 134 -13.35 -21.69 16.87
C GLY A 134 -14.53 -20.99 16.19
N SER A 135 -15.26 -20.15 16.92
CA SER A 135 -16.34 -19.32 16.39
C SER A 135 -16.06 -17.85 16.68
N LEU A 136 -15.92 -17.05 15.63
CA LEU A 136 -15.81 -15.59 15.69
C LEU A 136 -17.19 -14.99 15.47
N THR A 137 -17.74 -14.32 16.48
CA THR A 137 -18.98 -13.58 16.39
C THR A 137 -18.69 -12.08 16.42
N MET A 138 -19.23 -11.33 15.48
CA MET A 138 -19.05 -9.89 15.33
C MET A 138 -20.40 -9.19 15.27
N ASP A 139 -20.67 -8.30 16.22
CA ASP A 139 -21.85 -7.43 16.23
C ASP A 139 -21.50 -6.11 15.56
N LEU A 140 -22.22 -5.77 14.50
CA LEU A 140 -21.92 -4.62 13.66
C LEU A 140 -22.85 -3.43 13.96
N ILE A 141 -22.28 -2.23 13.83
CA ILE A 141 -23.00 -0.96 13.73
C ILE A 141 -22.98 -0.56 12.27
N VAL A 142 -24.04 -0.85 11.54
CA VAL A 142 -24.14 -0.59 10.10
C VAL A 142 -25.46 0.08 9.78
N SER A 143 -25.40 1.02 8.83
CA SER A 143 -26.57 1.66 8.24
C SER A 143 -27.03 0.91 6.98
N SER A 144 -28.19 1.27 6.43
CA SER A 144 -28.66 0.79 5.14
C SER A 144 -27.63 1.08 4.02
N ALA A 145 -26.98 2.25 4.05
CA ALA A 145 -25.93 2.62 3.09
C ALA A 145 -24.68 1.72 3.20
N ASP A 146 -24.28 1.34 4.42
CA ASP A 146 -23.16 0.43 4.64
C ASP A 146 -23.46 -0.97 4.09
N LEU A 147 -24.71 -1.41 4.19
CA LEU A 147 -25.16 -2.68 3.59
C LEU A 147 -25.17 -2.62 2.06
N GLU A 148 -25.61 -1.50 1.46
CA GLU A 148 -25.52 -1.27 0.02
C GLU A 148 -24.06 -1.25 -0.46
N ASN A 149 -23.14 -0.73 0.35
CA ASN A 149 -21.69 -0.73 0.12
C ASN A 149 -20.99 -2.06 0.45
N ARG A 150 -21.74 -3.09 0.82
CA ARG A 150 -21.22 -4.44 1.08
C ARG A 150 -20.19 -4.51 2.23
N ILE A 151 -20.32 -3.69 3.26
CA ILE A 151 -19.40 -3.70 4.40
C ILE A 151 -19.32 -5.08 5.09
N PRO A 152 -20.44 -5.80 5.37
CA PRO A 152 -20.34 -7.14 5.97
C PRO A 152 -19.59 -8.15 5.10
N ASP A 153 -19.74 -8.08 3.77
CA ASP A 153 -19.04 -8.97 2.83
C ASP A 153 -17.53 -8.72 2.82
N ARG A 154 -17.15 -7.44 2.83
CA ARG A 154 -15.74 -7.04 2.87
C ARG A 154 -15.09 -7.42 4.21
N LEU A 155 -15.86 -7.35 5.30
CA LEU A 155 -15.39 -7.77 6.62
C LEU A 155 -15.12 -9.29 6.67
N VAL A 156 -16.04 -10.11 6.15
CA VAL A 156 -15.84 -11.55 6.03
C VAL A 156 -14.57 -11.85 5.24
N ARG A 157 -14.41 -11.25 4.07
CA ARG A 157 -13.20 -11.41 3.25
C ARG A 157 -11.94 -11.00 3.99
N LEU A 158 -11.94 -9.85 4.70
CA LEU A 158 -10.80 -9.42 5.51
C LEU A 158 -10.40 -10.44 6.57
N VAL A 159 -11.39 -11.07 7.23
CA VAL A 159 -11.12 -12.12 8.22
C VAL A 159 -10.50 -13.35 7.56
N GLU A 160 -11.04 -13.78 6.42
CA GLU A 160 -10.48 -14.89 5.64
C GLU A 160 -9.04 -14.61 5.19
N GLU A 161 -8.76 -13.44 4.61
CA GLU A 161 -7.42 -13.02 4.21
C GLU A 161 -6.44 -13.00 5.41
N LYS A 162 -6.89 -12.55 6.59
CA LYS A 162 -6.07 -12.57 7.81
C LYS A 162 -5.78 -13.98 8.32
N ILE A 163 -6.71 -14.89 8.18
CA ILE A 163 -6.52 -16.31 8.55
C ILE A 163 -5.51 -16.94 7.60
N GLU A 164 -5.67 -16.74 6.30
CA GLU A 164 -4.71 -17.22 5.29
C GLU A 164 -3.32 -16.68 5.58
N ALA A 165 -3.17 -15.37 5.74
CA ALA A 165 -1.88 -14.75 6.05
C ALA A 165 -1.23 -15.31 7.33
N ALA A 166 -2.01 -15.59 8.37
CA ALA A 166 -1.51 -16.17 9.61
C ALA A 166 -1.20 -17.67 9.50
N THR A 167 -1.94 -18.44 8.67
CA THR A 167 -1.71 -19.86 8.42
C THR A 167 -0.41 -20.08 7.65
N TYR A 168 -0.06 -19.18 6.73
CA TYR A 168 1.25 -19.20 6.04
C TYR A 168 2.42 -18.84 6.97
N GLY A 169 2.13 -18.60 8.26
CA GLY A 169 3.13 -18.56 9.34
C GLY A 169 4.18 -17.48 9.20
N GLY A 170 3.81 -16.31 8.65
CA GLY A 170 4.80 -15.26 8.42
C GLY A 170 6.02 -15.84 7.71
N LYS A 171 5.84 -16.75 6.74
CA LYS A 171 6.93 -17.18 5.88
C LYS A 171 7.49 -15.90 5.31
N GLY A 172 8.70 -15.64 5.76
CA GLY A 172 9.44 -14.45 5.43
C GLY A 172 9.39 -14.19 3.94
N GLU A 173 9.64 -12.98 3.59
CA GLU A 173 9.82 -12.53 2.22
C GLU A 173 10.44 -13.65 1.40
N HIS A 174 9.78 -14.05 0.31
CA HIS A 174 10.36 -15.02 -0.60
C HIS A 174 11.68 -14.45 -1.09
N TRP A 175 12.77 -15.15 -0.86
CA TRP A 175 14.10 -14.78 -1.30
C TRP A 175 14.70 -15.95 -2.08
N GLU A 176 14.99 -15.73 -3.36
CA GLU A 176 15.57 -16.72 -4.26
C GLU A 176 16.78 -16.11 -4.95
N LEU A 177 17.96 -16.66 -4.71
CA LEU A 177 19.18 -16.20 -5.37
C LEU A 177 19.09 -16.42 -6.89
N ILE A 178 19.31 -15.34 -7.66
CA ILE A 178 19.37 -15.38 -9.13
C ILE A 178 20.82 -15.43 -9.60
N PHE A 179 21.67 -14.56 -9.03
CA PHE A 179 23.05 -14.39 -9.44
C PHE A 179 23.90 -13.91 -8.27
N GLU A 180 25.16 -14.34 -8.23
CA GLU A 180 26.19 -13.86 -7.32
C GLU A 180 27.47 -13.60 -8.08
N SER A 181 28.05 -12.39 -7.93
CA SER A 181 29.33 -12.03 -8.54
C SER A 181 30.46 -12.78 -7.87
N GLY A 182 31.57 -12.92 -8.54
CA GLY A 182 32.81 -13.35 -7.90
C GLY A 182 33.28 -12.34 -6.87
N LYS A 183 34.17 -12.79 -5.95
CA LYS A 183 34.84 -11.89 -4.99
C LYS A 183 35.62 -10.84 -5.73
N LYS A 184 35.46 -9.59 -5.31
CA LYS A 184 36.20 -8.43 -5.83
C LYS A 184 37.27 -7.98 -4.84
N LEU A 185 38.23 -7.22 -5.32
CA LEU A 185 39.25 -6.61 -4.46
C LEU A 185 38.59 -5.62 -3.50
N ARG A 186 38.85 -5.80 -2.22
CA ARG A 186 38.32 -4.98 -1.14
C ARG A 186 39.48 -4.19 -0.53
N HIS A 187 39.23 -2.92 -0.27
CA HIS A 187 40.20 -2.01 0.30
C HIS A 187 39.78 -1.48 1.67
N ASN A 188 38.61 -1.93 2.15
CA ASN A 188 38.06 -1.51 3.44
C ASN A 188 37.39 -2.70 4.17
N GLU A 189 37.57 -2.73 5.46
CA GLU A 189 36.89 -3.63 6.41
C GLU A 189 36.21 -2.88 7.56
N GLY A 190 36.23 -1.54 7.50
CA GLY A 190 35.62 -0.67 8.51
C GLY A 190 34.20 -0.20 8.08
N ASP A 191 33.41 0.20 9.08
CA ASP A 191 32.10 0.81 8.86
C ASP A 191 32.25 2.13 8.11
N PRO A 192 31.70 2.27 6.90
CA PRO A 192 31.84 3.46 6.06
C PRO A 192 31.20 4.69 6.69
N THR A 193 30.07 4.55 7.38
CA THR A 193 29.41 5.67 8.05
C THR A 193 30.29 6.26 9.14
N ARG A 194 30.82 5.40 9.98
CA ARG A 194 31.73 5.82 11.05
C ARG A 194 32.96 6.54 10.48
N GLN A 195 33.57 5.98 9.44
CA GLN A 195 34.75 6.57 8.80
C GLN A 195 34.43 7.93 8.14
N MET A 196 33.22 8.08 7.53
CA MET A 196 32.78 9.37 6.99
C MET A 196 32.60 10.44 8.09
N VAL A 197 32.04 10.04 9.24
CA VAL A 197 31.87 10.93 10.40
C VAL A 197 33.27 11.38 10.94
N GLU A 198 34.17 10.42 11.14
CA GLU A 198 35.55 10.69 11.63
C GLU A 198 36.33 11.63 10.69
N ARG A 199 36.10 11.53 9.38
CA ARG A 199 36.71 12.43 8.38
C ARG A 199 35.94 13.75 8.16
N GLY A 200 34.79 13.93 8.81
CA GLY A 200 33.95 15.11 8.65
C GLY A 200 33.22 15.21 7.31
N TRP A 201 33.05 14.10 6.60
CA TRP A 201 32.28 14.05 5.35
C TRP A 201 30.80 14.15 5.59
N ILE A 202 30.31 13.64 6.72
CA ILE A 202 28.92 13.70 7.14
C ILE A 202 28.80 14.03 8.61
N LYS A 203 27.68 14.60 9.01
CA LYS A 203 27.27 14.81 10.41
C LYS A 203 25.82 14.43 10.59
N HIS A 204 25.47 13.95 11.79
CA HIS A 204 24.08 13.74 12.16
C HIS A 204 23.31 15.06 12.10
N ALA A 205 22.15 15.05 11.46
CA ALA A 205 21.14 16.08 11.62
C ALA A 205 20.36 15.85 12.93
N PRO A 206 19.67 16.88 13.49
CA PRO A 206 18.94 16.72 14.75
C PRO A 206 17.77 15.72 14.68
N ALA A 207 17.19 15.51 13.50
CA ALA A 207 16.07 14.59 13.34
C ALA A 207 16.57 13.14 13.15
N ARG A 208 15.70 12.20 13.53
CA ARG A 208 15.96 10.79 13.39
C ARG A 208 16.26 10.42 11.93
N GLY A 209 17.29 9.60 11.72
CA GLY A 209 17.60 9.05 10.39
C GLY A 209 17.94 10.09 9.31
N GLN A 210 18.40 11.28 9.71
CA GLN A 210 18.84 12.33 8.81
C GLN A 210 20.33 12.61 8.96
N TRP A 211 20.97 12.92 7.84
CA TRP A 211 22.38 13.25 7.77
C TRP A 211 22.60 14.57 7.02
N ILE A 212 23.61 15.31 7.42
CA ILE A 212 24.15 16.46 6.67
C ILE A 212 25.38 15.95 5.92
N PHE A 213 25.30 15.97 4.60
CA PHE A 213 26.36 15.52 3.72
C PHE A 213 27.28 16.70 3.35
N GLY A 214 28.56 16.57 3.67
CA GLY A 214 29.60 17.54 3.30
C GLY A 214 29.99 17.43 1.82
N PRO A 215 30.83 18.36 1.34
CA PRO A 215 31.21 18.46 -0.07
C PRO A 215 31.77 17.15 -0.67
N GLN A 216 32.59 16.42 0.10
CA GLN A 216 33.20 15.17 -0.36
C GLN A 216 32.15 14.07 -0.61
N ALA A 217 31.21 13.91 0.32
CA ALA A 217 30.11 12.95 0.18
C ALA A 217 29.21 13.32 -1.01
N VAL A 218 28.93 14.62 -1.17
CA VAL A 218 28.14 15.12 -2.30
C VAL A 218 28.86 14.92 -3.65
N GLN A 219 30.19 15.08 -3.70
CA GLN A 219 30.95 14.77 -4.93
C GLN A 219 30.74 13.31 -5.34
N LEU A 220 30.78 12.38 -4.40
CA LEU A 220 30.54 10.96 -4.68
C LEU A 220 29.08 10.72 -5.13
N PHE A 221 28.09 11.34 -4.52
CA PHE A 221 26.70 11.28 -4.97
C PHE A 221 26.55 11.75 -6.43
N ARG A 222 27.19 12.88 -6.77
CA ARG A 222 27.16 13.41 -8.15
C ARG A 222 27.88 12.53 -9.15
N ALA A 223 28.95 11.86 -8.73
CA ALA A 223 29.61 10.85 -9.56
C ALA A 223 28.67 9.67 -9.87
N PHE A 224 27.96 9.16 -8.87
CA PHE A 224 26.97 8.09 -9.06
C PHE A 224 25.79 8.54 -9.93
N GLU A 225 25.26 9.75 -9.70
CA GLU A 225 24.22 10.31 -10.58
C GLU A 225 24.72 10.37 -12.03
N THR A 226 25.96 10.81 -12.27
CA THR A 226 26.54 10.87 -13.61
C THR A 226 26.62 9.48 -14.23
N ILE A 227 27.12 8.49 -13.50
CA ILE A 227 27.16 7.09 -13.95
C ILE A 227 25.76 6.60 -14.32
N VAL A 228 24.75 6.86 -13.49
CA VAL A 228 23.36 6.47 -13.79
C VAL A 228 22.85 7.16 -15.05
N MET A 229 23.15 8.46 -15.24
CA MET A 229 22.71 9.19 -16.43
C MET A 229 23.39 8.68 -17.70
N GLU A 230 24.70 8.42 -17.66
CA GLU A 230 25.49 8.04 -18.81
C GLU A 230 25.32 6.56 -19.18
N GLU A 231 25.19 5.67 -18.19
CA GLU A 231 25.23 4.23 -18.41
C GLU A 231 23.84 3.55 -18.42
N ILE A 232 22.81 4.23 -17.91
CA ILE A 232 21.46 3.66 -17.77
C ILE A 232 20.42 4.54 -18.45
N ILE A 233 20.26 5.78 -17.99
CA ILE A 233 19.16 6.68 -18.40
C ILE A 233 19.29 7.07 -19.87
N GLY A 234 20.47 7.55 -20.29
CA GLY A 234 20.74 7.97 -21.66
C GLY A 234 20.61 6.83 -22.66
N PRO A 235 21.35 5.71 -22.49
CA PRO A 235 21.28 4.57 -23.41
C PRO A 235 19.88 3.96 -23.55
N LEU A 236 19.10 3.95 -22.47
CA LEU A 236 17.73 3.43 -22.45
C LEU A 236 16.67 4.50 -22.79
N SER A 237 17.09 5.72 -23.13
CA SER A 237 16.23 6.81 -23.58
C SER A 237 15.08 7.16 -22.61
N PHE A 238 15.37 7.24 -21.30
CA PHE A 238 14.42 7.73 -20.31
C PHE A 238 14.37 9.26 -20.32
N SER A 239 13.17 9.83 -20.17
CA SER A 239 12.93 11.28 -20.11
C SER A 239 12.73 11.75 -18.67
N GLU A 240 13.32 12.89 -18.30
CA GLU A 240 13.21 13.43 -16.95
C GLU A 240 11.83 14.03 -16.70
N MET A 241 11.26 13.70 -15.54
CA MET A 241 10.06 14.31 -14.97
C MET A 241 10.32 14.71 -13.50
N ILE A 242 9.45 15.52 -12.93
CA ILE A 242 9.49 15.89 -11.51
C ILE A 242 8.19 15.41 -10.86
N PHE A 243 8.30 14.52 -9.88
CA PHE A 243 7.14 14.01 -9.13
C PHE A 243 6.99 14.72 -7.79
N PRO A 244 5.74 15.02 -7.35
CA PRO A 244 5.49 15.57 -6.02
C PRO A 244 6.01 14.67 -4.90
N LYS A 245 6.55 15.24 -3.83
CA LYS A 245 7.02 14.50 -2.65
C LYS A 245 6.01 14.46 -1.51
N MET A 246 4.97 15.28 -1.58
CA MET A 246 3.80 15.17 -0.71
C MET A 246 2.72 14.36 -1.44
N VAL A 247 2.35 13.22 -0.87
CA VAL A 247 1.47 12.24 -1.53
C VAL A 247 0.14 12.18 -0.78
N PRO A 248 -0.97 12.65 -1.38
CA PRO A 248 -2.29 12.61 -0.76
C PRO A 248 -2.84 11.19 -0.65
N TRP A 249 -3.79 11.00 0.28
CA TRP A 249 -4.42 9.68 0.52
C TRP A 249 -5.03 9.08 -0.75
N GLU A 250 -5.59 9.88 -1.64
CA GLU A 250 -6.16 9.39 -2.90
C GLU A 250 -5.12 8.61 -3.72
N VAL A 251 -3.89 9.10 -3.80
CA VAL A 251 -2.80 8.43 -4.53
C VAL A 251 -2.39 7.14 -3.84
N TRP A 252 -2.27 7.16 -2.50
CA TRP A 252 -1.97 5.95 -1.72
C TRP A 252 -3.08 4.89 -1.82
N MET A 253 -4.35 5.32 -1.88
CA MET A 253 -5.48 4.41 -2.07
C MET A 253 -5.46 3.76 -3.47
N ARG A 254 -5.30 4.57 -4.52
CA ARG A 254 -5.30 4.09 -5.91
C ARG A 254 -4.10 3.20 -6.24
N SER A 255 -2.95 3.51 -5.68
CA SER A 255 -1.73 2.71 -5.84
C SER A 255 -1.71 1.43 -4.99
N GLY A 256 -2.69 1.24 -4.09
CA GLY A 256 -2.79 0.10 -3.19
C GLY A 256 -1.95 0.20 -1.90
N HIS A 257 -1.04 1.19 -1.80
CA HIS A 257 -0.16 1.34 -0.63
C HIS A 257 -0.92 1.63 0.67
N ALA A 258 -2.12 2.24 0.59
CA ALA A 258 -2.97 2.48 1.76
C ALA A 258 -3.41 1.21 2.50
N LYS A 259 -3.14 0.01 1.97
CA LYS A 259 -3.37 -1.25 2.68
C LYS A 259 -2.40 -1.46 3.85
N GLY A 260 -1.22 -0.82 3.82
CA GLY A 260 -0.22 -1.08 4.85
C GLY A 260 0.83 0.01 5.11
N VAL A 261 0.79 1.12 4.40
CA VAL A 261 1.81 2.18 4.46
C VAL A 261 1.94 2.90 5.81
N TYR A 262 0.95 2.78 6.69
CA TYR A 262 0.78 3.60 7.88
C TYR A 262 1.97 3.64 8.85
N PRO A 263 2.70 2.56 9.15
CA PRO A 263 3.84 2.63 10.07
C PRO A 263 5.11 3.20 9.43
N GLU A 264 5.13 3.45 8.12
CA GLU A 264 6.34 3.74 7.36
C GLU A 264 6.38 5.13 6.72
N ILE A 265 5.34 5.95 6.90
CA ILE A 265 5.29 7.29 6.33
C ILE A 265 5.39 8.39 7.38
N TYR A 266 5.99 9.51 6.98
CA TYR A 266 5.85 10.78 7.67
C TYR A 266 4.53 11.43 7.24
N TYR A 267 3.66 11.74 8.20
CA TYR A 267 2.34 12.29 7.93
C TYR A 267 2.40 13.79 7.62
N ILE A 268 1.58 14.22 6.66
CA ILE A 268 1.47 15.63 6.26
C ILE A 268 0.23 16.22 6.88
N CYS A 269 0.42 17.25 7.69
CA CYS A 269 -0.64 18.03 8.33
C CYS A 269 -0.60 19.47 7.81
N THR A 270 -1.77 20.13 7.75
CA THR A 270 -1.88 21.52 7.31
C THR A 270 -2.37 22.42 8.43
N PRO A 271 -2.00 23.72 8.45
CA PRO A 271 -2.59 24.64 9.40
C PRO A 271 -4.09 24.83 9.10
N LYS A 272 -4.94 24.88 10.15
CA LYS A 272 -6.39 25.13 9.99
C LYS A 272 -6.69 26.49 9.35
N THR A 273 -5.83 27.45 9.59
CA THR A 273 -5.93 28.78 8.98
C THR A 273 -4.55 29.42 8.85
N ARG A 274 -4.41 30.34 7.89
CA ARG A 274 -3.23 31.18 7.68
C ARG A 274 -3.35 32.53 8.39
N ASP A 275 -4.42 32.80 9.15
CA ASP A 275 -4.56 34.02 9.92
C ASP A 275 -3.49 34.09 11.01
N ALA A 276 -2.64 35.11 10.96
CA ALA A 276 -1.53 35.28 11.89
C ALA A 276 -2.01 35.42 13.34
N SER A 277 -3.15 36.08 13.56
CA SER A 277 -3.71 36.29 14.92
C SER A 277 -4.11 34.97 15.59
N TYR A 278 -4.48 33.96 14.80
CA TYR A 278 -4.77 32.62 15.29
C TYR A 278 -3.54 31.90 15.86
N TRP A 279 -2.33 32.33 15.48
CA TRP A 279 -1.05 31.71 15.85
C TRP A 279 -0.22 32.58 16.83
N GLU A 280 -0.70 33.80 17.16
CA GLU A 280 0.04 34.82 17.92
C GLU A 280 0.48 34.30 19.29
N ASP A 281 -0.39 33.67 20.05
CA ASP A 281 -0.08 33.14 21.39
C ASP A 281 0.94 31.98 21.38
N ILE A 282 1.02 31.18 20.28
CA ILE A 282 2.10 30.19 20.10
C ILE A 282 3.45 30.90 19.90
N ALA A 283 3.45 31.95 19.07
CA ALA A 283 4.64 32.76 18.85
C ALA A 283 5.08 33.49 20.14
N ASP A 284 4.12 34.00 20.89
CA ASP A 284 4.39 34.69 22.16
C ASP A 284 4.88 33.70 23.23
N TYR A 285 4.32 32.51 23.30
CA TYR A 285 4.85 31.43 24.16
C TYR A 285 6.34 31.18 23.89
N PHE A 286 6.71 31.04 22.61
CA PHE A 286 8.11 30.83 22.22
C PHE A 286 9.00 32.03 22.64
N LYS A 287 8.53 33.27 22.41
CA LYS A 287 9.29 34.49 22.79
C LYS A 287 9.57 34.58 24.30
N VAL A 288 8.64 34.08 25.12
CA VAL A 288 8.73 34.10 26.58
C VAL A 288 9.57 32.96 27.12
N THR A 289 9.40 31.75 26.58
CA THR A 289 9.95 30.52 27.14
C THR A 289 11.18 29.99 26.41
N GLY A 290 11.33 30.34 25.12
CA GLY A 290 12.30 29.69 24.21
C GLY A 290 11.88 28.27 23.77
N GLU A 291 10.66 27.82 24.08
CA GLU A 291 10.16 26.50 23.79
C GLU A 291 9.00 26.54 22.78
N VAL A 292 8.84 25.48 21.99
CA VAL A 292 7.70 25.33 21.05
C VAL A 292 6.51 24.69 21.76
N TRP A 293 5.36 25.31 21.69
CA TRP A 293 4.11 24.78 22.32
C TRP A 293 3.45 23.71 21.43
N VAL A 294 4.06 22.53 21.39
CA VAL A 294 3.69 21.42 20.51
C VAL A 294 2.23 20.98 20.71
N GLU A 295 1.75 20.91 21.96
CA GLU A 295 0.37 20.48 22.27
C GLU A 295 -0.68 21.44 21.71
N GLU A 296 -0.38 22.74 21.70
CA GLU A 296 -1.30 23.74 21.13
C GLU A 296 -1.22 23.72 19.60
N ILE A 297 -0.03 23.50 18.99
CA ILE A 297 0.10 23.30 17.55
C ILE A 297 -0.77 22.12 17.09
N ARG A 298 -0.74 20.99 17.81
CA ARG A 298 -1.56 19.80 17.49
C ARG A 298 -3.05 20.09 17.37
N LYS A 299 -3.57 21.01 18.17
CA LYS A 299 -4.98 21.43 18.13
C LYS A 299 -5.29 22.33 16.94
N ARG A 300 -4.30 23.03 16.39
CA ARG A 300 -4.43 24.06 15.36
C ARG A 300 -4.06 23.57 13.96
N ILE A 301 -3.68 22.33 13.82
CA ILE A 301 -3.44 21.69 12.51
C ILE A 301 -4.58 20.76 12.18
N ASP A 302 -4.88 20.66 10.89
CA ASP A 302 -5.70 19.59 10.32
C ASP A 302 -4.78 18.45 9.93
N GLY A 303 -5.30 17.27 9.93
CA GLY A 303 -4.45 16.24 9.42
C GLY A 303 -5.04 14.87 9.47
N PRO A 304 -4.21 13.88 9.14
CA PRO A 304 -3.24 14.00 8.05
C PRO A 304 -3.94 13.94 6.69
N ILE A 305 -3.49 14.76 5.74
CA ILE A 305 -4.02 14.77 4.36
C ILE A 305 -3.32 13.75 3.45
N GLY A 306 -2.23 13.18 3.89
CA GLY A 306 -1.39 12.22 3.18
C GLY A 306 -0.10 11.96 3.94
N GLY A 307 0.92 11.48 3.23
CA GLY A 307 2.26 11.26 3.77
C GLY A 307 3.35 11.71 2.82
N MET A 308 4.55 11.85 3.37
CA MET A 308 5.74 12.09 2.55
C MET A 308 6.04 10.86 1.68
N CYS A 309 6.61 11.09 0.51
CA CYS A 309 6.91 10.07 -0.47
C CYS A 309 8.04 9.16 0.01
N TYR A 310 7.74 7.90 0.30
CA TYR A 310 8.76 6.87 0.56
C TYR A 310 9.07 6.03 -0.68
N ALA A 311 8.08 5.85 -1.57
CA ALA A 311 8.20 5.25 -2.88
C ALA A 311 7.81 6.32 -3.92
N GLN A 312 8.69 6.58 -4.88
CA GLN A 312 8.50 7.71 -5.81
C GLN A 312 7.65 7.35 -7.04
N CYS A 313 7.36 6.08 -7.30
CA CYS A 313 6.50 5.71 -8.42
C CYS A 313 5.01 6.10 -8.26
N PRO A 314 4.35 6.05 -7.07
CA PRO A 314 2.94 6.43 -6.94
C PRO A 314 2.62 7.88 -7.36
N PRO A 315 3.44 8.89 -7.04
CA PRO A 315 3.17 10.28 -7.46
C PRO A 315 3.18 10.56 -8.96
N PHE A 316 3.71 9.66 -9.77
CA PHE A 316 3.65 9.76 -11.23
C PHE A 316 2.23 9.56 -11.77
N TRP A 317 1.49 8.62 -11.21
CA TRP A 317 0.25 8.10 -11.80
C TRP A 317 -0.89 9.13 -11.95
N PRO A 318 -1.04 10.15 -11.10
CA PRO A 318 -2.00 11.23 -11.34
C PRO A 318 -1.82 11.95 -12.69
N PHE A 319 -0.60 11.95 -13.24
CA PHE A 319 -0.32 12.59 -14.54
C PHE A 319 -1.01 11.87 -15.71
N VAL A 320 -1.19 10.57 -15.61
CA VAL A 320 -1.83 9.74 -16.65
C VAL A 320 -3.18 9.16 -16.22
N GLN A 321 -3.72 9.62 -15.08
CA GLN A 321 -4.97 9.09 -14.53
C GLN A 321 -6.15 9.31 -15.46
N GLY A 322 -6.85 8.22 -15.79
CA GLY A 322 -8.04 8.24 -16.66
C GLY A 322 -7.74 8.32 -18.15
N GLU A 323 -6.46 8.41 -18.54
CA GLU A 323 -6.03 8.60 -19.92
C GLU A 323 -6.01 7.29 -20.72
N THR A 324 -6.14 7.45 -22.03
CA THR A 324 -5.89 6.38 -23.01
C THR A 324 -4.64 6.72 -23.80
N LEU A 325 -3.59 5.96 -23.59
CA LEU A 325 -2.29 6.15 -24.21
C LEU A 325 -2.32 5.69 -25.68
N ALA A 326 -1.80 6.51 -26.58
CA ALA A 326 -1.66 6.16 -27.99
C ALA A 326 -0.64 5.03 -28.17
N ASN A 327 -0.87 4.16 -29.17
CA ASN A 327 0.03 3.02 -29.41
C ASN A 327 1.44 3.45 -29.81
N ASP A 328 1.59 4.55 -30.51
CA ASP A 328 2.85 5.09 -31.03
C ASP A 328 3.70 5.81 -29.98
N CYS A 329 3.12 6.12 -28.79
CA CYS A 329 3.90 6.68 -27.69
C CYS A 329 4.50 5.61 -26.75
N LEU A 330 4.21 4.34 -26.97
CA LEU A 330 4.66 3.24 -26.12
C LEU A 330 5.97 2.61 -26.62
N PRO A 331 6.85 2.17 -25.72
CA PRO A 331 6.77 2.28 -24.26
C PRO A 331 7.10 3.69 -23.76
N ILE A 332 6.41 4.15 -22.71
CA ILE A 332 6.78 5.37 -21.99
C ILE A 332 7.88 5.04 -20.98
N ARG A 333 8.95 5.84 -20.97
CA ARG A 333 10.13 5.68 -20.10
C ARG A 333 10.43 7.02 -19.45
N VAL A 334 10.31 7.11 -18.14
CA VAL A 334 10.55 8.36 -17.39
C VAL A 334 11.37 8.10 -16.14
N PHE A 335 12.05 9.15 -15.66
CA PHE A 335 12.74 9.12 -14.38
C PHE A 335 12.56 10.43 -13.62
N ASP A 336 12.73 10.36 -12.30
CA ASP A 336 12.73 11.51 -11.40
C ASP A 336 13.94 11.41 -10.46
N ARG A 337 14.72 12.49 -10.40
CA ARG A 337 15.85 12.65 -9.44
C ARG A 337 15.68 13.90 -8.57
N SER A 338 14.48 14.46 -8.56
CA SER A 338 14.18 15.67 -7.81
C SER A 338 13.91 15.38 -6.33
N GLY A 339 14.57 16.10 -5.44
CA GLY A 339 14.32 16.04 -3.99
C GLY A 339 14.65 14.70 -3.32
N THR A 340 14.15 14.53 -2.10
CA THR A 340 14.38 13.36 -1.26
C THR A 340 13.14 12.52 -1.05
N SER A 341 13.34 11.23 -0.80
CA SER A 341 12.31 10.32 -0.30
C SER A 341 12.38 10.25 1.22
N HIS A 342 11.23 9.99 1.86
CA HIS A 342 11.12 9.96 3.32
C HIS A 342 10.40 8.71 3.76
N ARG A 343 11.07 7.87 4.53
CA ARG A 343 10.49 6.66 5.11
C ARG A 343 10.76 6.63 6.59
N TYR A 344 9.73 6.44 7.41
CA TYR A 344 9.94 6.11 8.81
C TYR A 344 10.41 4.66 8.89
N GLU A 345 11.73 4.46 8.99
CA GLU A 345 12.34 3.13 8.90
C GLU A 345 11.99 2.27 10.12
N SER A 346 11.06 1.34 9.94
CA SER A 346 10.53 0.49 11.01
C SER A 346 11.53 -0.56 11.51
N GLY A 347 12.48 -0.98 10.67
CA GLY A 347 13.58 -1.87 11.01
C GLY A 347 14.70 -1.23 11.83
N GLY A 348 14.55 0.07 12.16
CA GLY A 348 15.56 0.87 12.84
C GLY A 348 16.53 1.56 11.88
N ILE A 349 17.01 2.73 12.28
CA ILE A 349 18.05 3.47 11.54
C ILE A 349 19.42 2.82 11.76
N HIS A 350 20.24 2.80 10.71
CA HIS A 350 21.63 2.33 10.81
C HIS A 350 22.49 3.08 9.80
N GLY A 351 23.43 3.88 10.30
CA GLY A 351 24.35 4.62 9.46
C GLY A 351 23.69 5.39 8.32
N ILE A 352 24.31 5.41 7.16
CA ILE A 352 23.74 5.90 5.90
C ILE A 352 23.03 4.79 5.11
N GLU A 353 23.04 3.56 5.58
CA GLU A 353 22.43 2.40 4.93
C GLU A 353 20.91 2.34 5.14
N ARG A 354 20.47 2.77 6.34
CA ARG A 354 19.07 2.83 6.76
C ARG A 354 18.77 4.18 7.37
N VAL A 355 18.20 5.05 6.56
CA VAL A 355 17.92 6.44 6.89
C VAL A 355 16.44 6.75 6.66
N ASP A 356 15.92 7.77 7.34
CA ASP A 356 14.54 8.22 7.19
C ASP A 356 14.37 9.21 6.04
N GLU A 357 15.45 9.89 5.64
CA GLU A 357 15.48 10.79 4.48
C GLU A 357 16.66 10.43 3.57
N PHE A 358 16.40 10.22 2.29
CA PHE A 358 17.39 9.75 1.32
C PHE A 358 17.18 10.31 -0.08
N HIS A 359 18.28 10.45 -0.82
CA HIS A 359 18.30 10.86 -2.21
C HIS A 359 18.07 9.65 -3.11
N ARG A 360 17.13 9.77 -4.06
CA ARG A 360 16.74 8.67 -4.92
C ARG A 360 16.57 9.12 -6.36
N ILE A 361 17.04 8.31 -7.30
CA ILE A 361 16.65 8.37 -8.69
C ILE A 361 15.61 7.29 -8.89
N GLU A 362 14.40 7.67 -9.22
CA GLU A 362 13.31 6.73 -9.54
C GLU A 362 13.18 6.61 -11.04
N VAL A 363 13.28 5.39 -11.53
CA VAL A 363 13.08 5.03 -12.94
C VAL A 363 11.73 4.33 -13.06
N LEU A 364 10.88 4.78 -13.98
CA LEU A 364 9.54 4.24 -14.19
C LEU A 364 9.26 4.06 -15.67
N TRP A 365 8.60 2.96 -16.00
CA TRP A 365 8.19 2.69 -17.38
C TRP A 365 6.83 2.01 -17.44
N LEU A 366 6.12 2.19 -18.57
CA LEU A 366 4.84 1.55 -18.84
C LEU A 366 4.67 1.29 -20.32
N GLY A 367 3.93 0.25 -20.64
CA GLY A 367 3.66 -0.22 -21.98
C GLY A 367 2.88 -1.53 -21.99
N THR A 368 2.98 -2.30 -23.06
CA THR A 368 2.48 -3.68 -23.08
C THR A 368 3.33 -4.58 -22.17
N ALA A 369 2.82 -5.75 -21.81
CA ALA A 369 3.57 -6.71 -21.01
C ALA A 369 4.94 -7.03 -21.61
N GLY A 370 5.03 -7.27 -22.93
CA GLY A 370 6.28 -7.53 -23.61
C GLY A 370 7.28 -6.38 -23.52
N GLN A 371 6.84 -5.15 -23.79
CA GLN A 371 7.67 -3.95 -23.67
C GLN A 371 8.18 -3.73 -22.25
N THR A 372 7.30 -3.95 -21.25
CA THR A 372 7.65 -3.77 -19.83
C THR A 372 8.72 -4.77 -19.38
N ILE A 373 8.61 -6.02 -19.82
CA ILE A 373 9.60 -7.07 -19.55
C ILE A 373 10.93 -6.77 -20.22
N GLU A 374 10.91 -6.39 -21.51
CA GLU A 374 12.12 -6.05 -22.26
C GLU A 374 12.91 -4.90 -21.60
N ILE A 375 12.23 -3.85 -21.13
CA ILE A 375 12.88 -2.74 -20.43
C ILE A 375 13.51 -3.22 -19.13
N ALA A 376 12.82 -4.07 -18.36
CA ALA A 376 13.38 -4.64 -17.14
C ALA A 376 14.65 -5.46 -17.44
N ASP A 377 14.65 -6.27 -18.50
CA ASP A 377 15.82 -7.05 -18.91
C ASP A 377 16.99 -6.14 -19.35
N GLN A 378 16.72 -5.04 -20.05
CA GLN A 378 17.72 -4.02 -20.40
C GLN A 378 18.29 -3.32 -19.15
N LEU A 379 17.45 -3.01 -18.16
CA LEU A 379 17.90 -2.44 -16.88
C LEU A 379 18.77 -3.41 -16.10
N HIS A 380 18.41 -4.70 -16.04
CA HIS A 380 19.23 -5.73 -15.39
C HIS A 380 20.63 -5.80 -15.99
N GLU A 381 20.75 -5.78 -17.31
CA GLU A 381 22.06 -5.81 -17.99
C GLU A 381 22.86 -4.53 -17.72
N SER A 382 22.22 -3.35 -17.74
CA SER A 382 22.88 -2.08 -17.44
C SER A 382 23.39 -2.03 -16.00
N TYR A 383 22.58 -2.48 -15.03
CA TYR A 383 23.01 -2.55 -13.64
C TYR A 383 24.16 -3.53 -13.42
N ARG A 384 24.08 -4.72 -14.04
CA ARG A 384 25.18 -5.69 -13.98
C ARG A 384 26.51 -5.06 -14.45
N ARG A 385 26.51 -4.39 -15.60
CA ARG A 385 27.70 -3.70 -16.12
C ARG A 385 28.18 -2.61 -15.16
N VAL A 386 27.28 -1.80 -14.62
CA VAL A 386 27.65 -0.74 -13.67
C VAL A 386 28.28 -1.33 -12.42
N PHE A 387 27.69 -2.38 -11.84
CA PHE A 387 28.19 -2.95 -10.59
C PHE A 387 29.51 -3.74 -10.78
N GLU A 388 29.65 -4.46 -11.90
CA GLU A 388 30.81 -5.30 -12.14
C GLU A 388 32.00 -4.54 -12.72
N ASP A 389 31.75 -3.68 -13.73
CA ASP A 389 32.81 -3.10 -14.55
C ASP A 389 33.15 -1.65 -14.16
N ILE A 390 32.19 -0.89 -13.60
CA ILE A 390 32.36 0.52 -13.26
C ILE A 390 32.62 0.72 -11.78
N LEU A 391 31.80 0.11 -10.92
CA LEU A 391 31.92 0.21 -9.45
C LEU A 391 32.77 -0.93 -8.88
N GLU A 392 32.97 -2.01 -9.64
CA GLU A 392 33.75 -3.20 -9.26
C GLU A 392 33.30 -3.79 -7.90
N LEU A 393 31.99 -3.86 -7.67
CA LEU A 393 31.43 -4.35 -6.42
C LEU A 393 31.32 -5.87 -6.37
N GLU A 394 31.44 -6.42 -5.19
CA GLU A 394 30.95 -7.76 -4.87
C GLU A 394 29.47 -7.64 -4.51
N TRP A 395 28.63 -8.28 -5.32
CA TRP A 395 27.19 -8.13 -5.26
C TRP A 395 26.46 -9.41 -5.65
N ARG A 396 25.17 -9.48 -5.34
CA ARG A 396 24.29 -10.55 -5.79
C ARG A 396 22.91 -9.99 -6.11
N SER A 397 22.12 -10.75 -6.87
CA SER A 397 20.71 -10.45 -7.08
C SER A 397 19.82 -11.59 -6.65
N ALA A 398 18.69 -11.25 -6.09
CA ALA A 398 17.68 -12.19 -5.63
C ALA A 398 16.28 -11.77 -6.08
N ARG A 399 15.45 -12.76 -6.41
CA ARG A 399 14.03 -12.53 -6.57
C ARG A 399 13.38 -12.47 -5.20
N VAL A 400 12.62 -11.40 -4.95
CA VAL A 400 11.96 -11.20 -3.68
C VAL A 400 10.49 -10.88 -3.85
N THR A 401 9.70 -11.12 -2.80
CA THR A 401 8.35 -10.58 -2.71
C THR A 401 8.42 -9.32 -1.86
N PRO A 402 8.34 -8.12 -2.43
CA PRO A 402 8.41 -6.91 -1.65
C PRO A 402 7.23 -6.83 -0.68
N TRP A 403 7.47 -6.25 0.48
CA TRP A 403 6.52 -6.12 1.58
C TRP A 403 5.13 -5.59 1.16
N PHE A 404 5.08 -4.59 0.29
CA PHE A 404 3.82 -4.03 -0.21
C PHE A 404 3.03 -4.98 -1.11
N MET A 405 3.69 -5.93 -1.80
CA MET A 405 3.04 -6.99 -2.57
C MET A 405 2.58 -8.14 -1.66
N ALA A 406 3.36 -8.47 -0.64
CA ALA A 406 2.99 -9.49 0.33
C ALA A 406 1.70 -9.10 1.09
N GLN A 407 1.50 -7.83 1.40
CA GLN A 407 0.26 -7.32 2.01
C GLN A 407 -0.98 -7.41 1.09
N GLU A 408 -0.78 -7.51 -0.22
CA GLU A 408 -1.86 -7.69 -1.18
C GLU A 408 -2.18 -9.17 -1.47
N GLY A 409 -1.56 -10.12 -0.73
CA GLY A 409 -1.72 -11.54 -0.97
C GLY A 409 -1.00 -12.05 -2.23
N MET A 410 -0.20 -11.21 -2.89
CA MET A 410 0.66 -11.62 -4.00
C MET A 410 1.96 -12.21 -3.46
N ILE A 411 1.89 -13.44 -2.93
CA ILE A 411 3.06 -14.21 -2.52
C ILE A 411 3.66 -14.81 -3.79
N GLY A 412 4.97 -14.63 -3.97
CA GLY A 412 5.72 -15.04 -5.17
C GLY A 412 5.42 -16.46 -5.62
N SER A 413 5.53 -16.76 -6.87
CA SER A 413 5.24 -17.96 -7.66
C SER A 413 3.78 -18.17 -8.11
N GLU A 414 2.77 -17.65 -7.43
CA GLU A 414 1.38 -17.81 -7.83
C GLU A 414 0.77 -16.59 -8.55
N ALA A 415 1.53 -15.54 -8.82
CA ALA A 415 1.18 -14.58 -9.86
C ALA A 415 1.24 -15.28 -11.24
N GLY A 416 0.64 -16.44 -11.30
CA GLY A 416 0.43 -17.29 -12.47
C GLY A 416 -0.65 -16.70 -13.37
N CYS A 417 -0.45 -15.47 -13.78
CA CYS A 417 -0.99 -14.97 -15.03
C CYS A 417 -0.05 -15.45 -16.13
N GLY A 418 -0.54 -15.94 -17.25
CA GLY A 418 0.17 -16.62 -18.35
C GLY A 418 1.42 -15.98 -18.97
N CYS A 419 2.13 -15.14 -18.23
CA CYS A 419 3.37 -14.43 -18.57
C CYS A 419 4.60 -14.98 -17.85
N GLY A 420 4.57 -16.25 -17.41
CA GLY A 420 5.78 -16.97 -16.98
C GLY A 420 6.45 -16.46 -15.70
N GLY A 421 5.70 -15.97 -14.71
CA GLY A 421 6.27 -15.58 -13.39
C GLY A 421 7.15 -14.34 -13.40
N ARG A 422 6.96 -13.43 -14.35
CA ARG A 422 7.79 -12.21 -14.52
C ARG A 422 7.38 -11.03 -13.64
N ILE A 423 6.15 -11.03 -13.08
CA ILE A 423 5.73 -10.01 -12.11
C ILE A 423 6.45 -10.26 -10.78
N GLY A 424 7.01 -9.22 -10.18
CA GLY A 424 7.75 -9.30 -8.94
C GLY A 424 8.92 -8.33 -8.89
N THR A 425 9.76 -8.47 -7.88
CA THR A 425 10.92 -7.62 -7.65
C THR A 425 12.20 -8.46 -7.66
N THR A 426 13.22 -7.92 -8.31
CA THR A 426 14.61 -8.36 -8.17
C THR A 426 15.34 -7.31 -7.36
N ASP A 427 15.89 -7.72 -6.21
CA ASP A 427 16.79 -6.90 -5.40
C ASP A 427 18.24 -7.18 -5.76
N TYR A 428 19.05 -6.14 -5.69
CA TYR A 428 20.50 -6.20 -5.79
C TYR A 428 21.09 -5.90 -4.43
N GLU A 429 21.91 -6.80 -3.95
CA GLU A 429 22.53 -6.71 -2.63
C GLU A 429 24.06 -6.63 -2.77
N ALA A 430 24.69 -5.65 -2.13
CA ALA A 430 26.13 -5.52 -2.05
C ALA A 430 26.66 -6.14 -0.75
N TYR A 431 27.80 -6.80 -0.83
CA TYR A 431 28.45 -7.34 0.37
C TYR A 431 29.06 -6.24 1.21
N LEU A 432 28.83 -6.30 2.52
CA LEU A 432 29.42 -5.38 3.51
C LEU A 432 30.50 -6.09 4.32
N PRO A 433 31.79 -5.89 4.02
CA PRO A 433 32.89 -6.61 4.69
C PRO A 433 32.91 -6.43 6.19
N TYR A 434 32.61 -5.23 6.69
CA TYR A 434 32.71 -4.89 8.11
C TYR A 434 31.66 -5.62 8.99
N SER A 435 30.53 -6.01 8.44
CA SER A 435 29.46 -6.71 9.16
C SER A 435 29.27 -8.17 8.71
N GLY A 436 29.89 -8.55 7.60
CA GLY A 436 29.69 -9.87 6.98
C GLY A 436 28.28 -10.10 6.43
N SER A 437 27.53 -9.01 6.17
CA SER A 437 26.15 -9.04 5.73
C SER A 437 25.99 -8.54 4.28
N TRP A 438 24.76 -8.62 3.78
CA TRP A 438 24.38 -8.12 2.46
C TRP A 438 23.41 -6.95 2.61
N LEU A 439 23.66 -5.86 1.91
CA LEU A 439 22.81 -4.66 1.86
C LEU A 439 22.06 -4.62 0.54
N GLU A 440 20.72 -4.65 0.58
CA GLU A 440 19.90 -4.29 -0.58
C GLU A 440 20.14 -2.81 -0.89
N PHE A 441 20.68 -2.51 -2.07
CA PHE A 441 21.04 -1.14 -2.45
C PHE A 441 20.39 -0.68 -3.76
N GLN A 442 19.75 -1.60 -4.48
CA GLN A 442 19.09 -1.37 -5.76
C GLN A 442 17.97 -2.38 -5.95
N ASN A 443 16.92 -2.02 -6.71
CA ASN A 443 15.89 -2.97 -7.14
C ASN A 443 15.36 -2.69 -8.54
N VAL A 444 14.71 -3.70 -9.14
CA VAL A 444 13.88 -3.62 -10.36
C VAL A 444 12.60 -4.37 -10.10
N SER A 445 11.46 -3.70 -10.29
CA SER A 445 10.14 -4.27 -10.08
C SER A 445 9.30 -4.25 -11.35
N ILE A 446 8.68 -5.36 -11.70
CA ILE A 446 7.61 -5.44 -12.69
C ILE A 446 6.29 -5.53 -11.93
N ASN A 447 5.47 -4.47 -12.00
CA ASN A 447 4.25 -4.31 -11.22
C ASN A 447 2.99 -4.84 -11.94
N GLY A 448 3.14 -5.32 -13.17
CA GLY A 448 2.00 -5.72 -14.01
C GLY A 448 1.03 -4.56 -14.22
N ASP A 449 -0.24 -4.87 -14.20
CA ASP A 449 -1.34 -3.93 -14.44
C ASP A 449 -1.85 -3.21 -13.17
N LYS A 450 -1.24 -3.47 -12.03
CA LYS A 450 -1.66 -2.95 -10.72
C LYS A 450 -1.90 -1.43 -10.72
N TYR A 451 -0.88 -0.66 -11.09
CA TYR A 451 -0.99 0.79 -11.12
C TYR A 451 -1.86 1.30 -12.27
N PRO A 452 -1.70 0.83 -13.52
CA PRO A 452 -2.60 1.19 -14.61
C PRO A 452 -4.08 0.98 -14.26
N LYS A 453 -4.45 -0.15 -13.66
CA LYS A 453 -5.83 -0.42 -13.20
C LYS A 453 -6.25 0.54 -12.09
N GLY A 454 -5.42 0.77 -11.08
CA GLY A 454 -5.72 1.65 -9.96
C GLY A 454 -6.00 3.10 -10.39
N PHE A 455 -5.32 3.57 -11.43
CA PHE A 455 -5.46 4.91 -11.99
C PHE A 455 -6.28 4.97 -13.29
N ASN A 456 -6.92 3.87 -13.69
CA ASN A 456 -7.74 3.77 -14.90
C ASN A 456 -7.01 4.21 -16.18
N VAL A 457 -5.76 3.78 -16.34
CA VAL A 457 -4.94 4.02 -17.54
C VAL A 457 -5.17 2.90 -18.54
N LYS A 458 -5.36 3.24 -19.81
CA LYS A 458 -5.63 2.30 -20.90
C LYS A 458 -4.64 2.50 -22.05
N ILE A 459 -4.49 1.47 -22.88
CA ILE A 459 -3.81 1.57 -24.16
C ILE A 459 -4.88 1.60 -25.28
N GLN A 460 -4.67 2.41 -26.31
CA GLN A 460 -5.56 2.60 -27.45
C GLN A 460 -5.94 1.28 -28.13
N SER A 461 -5.01 0.34 -28.23
CA SER A 461 -5.28 -1.00 -28.78
C SER A 461 -6.23 -1.87 -27.95
N GLY A 462 -6.54 -1.48 -26.71
CA GLY A 462 -7.25 -2.33 -25.75
C GLY A 462 -6.36 -3.40 -25.11
N THR A 463 -5.06 -3.47 -25.44
CA THR A 463 -4.09 -4.36 -24.77
C THR A 463 -3.91 -3.91 -23.32
N GLU A 464 -3.68 -4.87 -22.42
CA GLU A 464 -3.43 -4.58 -21.02
C GLU A 464 -2.16 -3.72 -20.85
N CYS A 465 -2.28 -2.64 -20.07
CA CYS A 465 -1.15 -1.77 -19.74
C CYS A 465 -0.43 -2.34 -18.51
N TRP A 466 0.87 -2.53 -18.65
CA TRP A 466 1.77 -2.94 -17.56
C TRP A 466 2.73 -1.82 -17.21
N SER A 467 3.32 -1.93 -16.01
CA SER A 467 4.32 -0.98 -15.54
C SER A 467 5.44 -1.66 -14.77
N GLY A 468 6.57 -0.97 -14.69
CA GLY A 468 7.68 -1.32 -13.82
C GLY A 468 8.33 -0.09 -13.25
N CYS A 469 9.12 -0.27 -12.20
CA CYS A 469 9.92 0.80 -11.61
C CYS A 469 11.22 0.26 -11.01
N SER A 470 12.17 1.18 -10.80
CA SER A 470 13.47 0.90 -10.20
C SER A 470 13.91 2.11 -9.39
N GLY A 471 14.32 1.90 -8.15
CA GLY A 471 14.76 2.96 -7.26
C GLY A 471 16.23 2.86 -6.93
N ILE A 472 16.99 3.92 -7.18
CA ILE A 472 18.42 4.04 -6.95
C ILE A 472 18.64 4.96 -5.76
N GLY A 473 18.97 4.41 -4.58
CA GLY A 473 19.24 5.18 -3.37
C GLY A 473 20.72 5.55 -3.25
N LEU A 474 21.03 6.84 -3.33
CA LEU A 474 22.45 7.30 -3.35
C LEU A 474 23.18 7.01 -2.04
N GLU A 475 22.50 7.06 -0.90
CA GLU A 475 23.06 6.70 0.40
C GLU A 475 23.48 5.23 0.44
N ARG A 476 22.62 4.34 -0.04
CA ARG A 476 22.92 2.90 -0.07
C ARG A 476 24.00 2.55 -1.09
N TRP A 477 24.03 3.21 -2.25
CA TRP A 477 25.11 3.08 -3.21
C TRP A 477 26.43 3.54 -2.60
N THR A 478 26.43 4.65 -1.88
CA THR A 478 27.61 5.18 -1.17
C THR A 478 28.06 4.23 -0.08
N ALA A 479 27.15 3.71 0.73
CA ALA A 479 27.48 2.73 1.77
C ALA A 479 28.11 1.46 1.17
N ALA A 480 27.48 0.89 0.14
CA ALA A 480 27.98 -0.30 -0.55
C ALA A 480 29.38 -0.09 -1.15
N PHE A 481 29.56 1.03 -1.85
CA PHE A 481 30.83 1.37 -2.48
C PHE A 481 31.94 1.60 -1.45
N LEU A 482 31.71 2.46 -0.47
CA LEU A 482 32.72 2.78 0.55
C LEU A 482 33.00 1.61 1.49
N ALA A 483 32.05 0.73 1.75
CA ALA A 483 32.29 -0.49 2.53
C ALA A 483 33.33 -1.39 1.87
N GLN A 484 33.40 -1.41 0.55
CA GLN A 484 34.35 -2.24 -0.20
C GLN A 484 35.61 -1.49 -0.66
N LYS A 485 35.47 -0.25 -1.09
CA LYS A 485 36.58 0.55 -1.67
C LYS A 485 37.23 1.48 -0.67
N GLY A 486 36.57 1.80 0.46
CA GLY A 486 37.07 2.73 1.48
C GLY A 486 37.00 4.19 1.05
N LEU A 487 37.60 5.07 1.88
CA LEU A 487 37.58 6.52 1.68
C LEU A 487 38.88 7.06 1.06
N ASP A 488 39.76 6.18 0.62
CA ASP A 488 41.01 6.58 -0.07
C ASP A 488 40.75 6.56 -1.58
N TYR A 489 40.77 7.73 -2.22
CA TYR A 489 40.54 7.92 -3.65
C TYR A 489 41.48 7.10 -4.55
N GLY A 490 42.70 6.81 -4.04
CA GLY A 490 43.66 5.97 -4.76
C GLY A 490 43.21 4.50 -4.95
N ASN A 491 42.25 4.07 -4.18
CA ASN A 491 41.70 2.71 -4.26
C ASN A 491 40.41 2.63 -5.07
N TRP A 492 39.91 3.75 -5.62
CA TRP A 492 38.67 3.79 -6.34
C TRP A 492 38.85 3.39 -7.82
N PRO A 493 37.85 2.73 -8.42
CA PRO A 493 37.85 2.51 -9.85
C PRO A 493 38.07 3.81 -10.63
N GLU A 494 38.82 3.74 -11.73
CA GLU A 494 39.26 4.92 -12.49
C GLU A 494 38.08 5.84 -12.89
N THR A 495 36.96 5.26 -13.31
CA THR A 495 35.78 6.04 -13.69
C THR A 495 35.23 6.84 -12.52
N VAL A 496 35.10 6.24 -11.34
CA VAL A 496 34.60 6.94 -10.13
C VAL A 496 35.58 8.01 -9.70
N ALA A 497 36.88 7.69 -9.61
CA ALA A 497 37.91 8.64 -9.22
C ALA A 497 37.95 9.86 -10.16
N ARG A 498 37.85 9.63 -11.47
CA ARG A 498 37.80 10.70 -12.49
C ARG A 498 36.55 11.59 -12.35
N LEU A 499 35.39 11.02 -12.11
CA LEU A 499 34.13 11.78 -11.95
C LEU A 499 34.09 12.59 -10.66
N VAL A 500 34.61 12.06 -9.59
CA VAL A 500 34.70 12.76 -8.30
C VAL A 500 35.73 13.89 -8.38
N GLY A 501 36.85 13.68 -9.07
CA GLY A 501 37.93 14.66 -9.18
C GLY A 501 38.65 14.92 -7.84
N GLU A 502 39.19 16.14 -7.69
CA GLU A 502 39.91 16.49 -6.45
C GLU A 502 38.93 16.70 -5.29
N PRO A 503 39.27 16.20 -4.07
CA PRO A 503 38.48 16.38 -2.86
C PRO A 503 38.32 17.84 -2.45
N LYS A 504 37.08 18.28 -2.20
CA LYS A 504 36.76 19.64 -1.72
C LYS A 504 36.80 19.72 -0.21
N ASN A 505 37.93 20.10 0.35
CA ASN A 505 38.11 20.29 1.80
C ASN A 505 37.72 21.71 2.22
N LEU A 506 36.42 22.02 2.34
CA LEU A 506 35.95 23.35 2.77
C LEU A 506 35.97 23.55 4.28
N PHE A 507 35.81 22.49 5.06
CA PHE A 507 35.69 22.56 6.50
C PHE A 507 36.90 21.89 7.16
N LYS A 508 37.50 22.61 8.11
CA LYS A 508 38.52 22.07 9.02
C LYS A 508 38.00 22.21 10.43
N PHE A 509 37.60 21.08 11.03
CA PHE A 509 37.20 21.04 12.43
C PHE A 509 38.46 20.82 13.32
N LEU A 510 38.53 21.55 14.46
CA LEU A 510 39.65 21.51 15.41
C LEU A 510 39.26 20.69 16.64
#